data_445e55b742a29a2a0b3f526ab31f8c40
#
_entry.id   445e55b742a29a2a0b3f526ab31f8c40
#
_cell.length_a   1.000
_cell.length_b   1.000
_cell.length_c   1.000
_cell.angle_alpha   90.00
_cell.angle_beta   90.00
_cell.angle_gamma   90.00
#
_symmetry.space_group_name_H-M   'P 1'
#
loop_
_entity.id
_entity.type
_entity.pdbx_description
1 polymer ?
#
loop_
_entity_poly.entity_id
_entity_poly.type
_entity_poly.pdbx_seq_one_letter_code
_entity_poly.pdbx_strand_id
1 'polypeptide(L)'
;MYTQSLSLEQEAKLAAATAEEQAREAAFEARIDAGDYIEPKDWMPAHYRKTLVRQISQHAHSEIVGMLPEGNWISRAPTLKRKAILLAKVQDEGGHGLYLYAAAETLGTSRDQMLDALHAGRAKYSSIFNYPTVTWADVGVIGWLVDGAAIMNQVPLCR
;
A
#
# COMPACT_ATOMS: atom_id res chain seq x y z
N MET A 1 -24.85 29.74 -16.04
CA MET A 1 -23.96 28.58 -16.28
C MET A 1 -24.23 28.10 -17.68
N TYR A 2 -23.36 28.41 -18.66
CA TYR A 2 -23.55 27.96 -20.05
C TYR A 2 -23.13 26.49 -20.13
N THR A 3 -24.09 25.59 -20.29
CA THR A 3 -23.85 24.23 -20.75
C THR A 3 -23.68 24.27 -22.26
N GLN A 4 -22.44 24.24 -22.75
CA GLN A 4 -22.21 23.98 -24.17
C GLN A 4 -22.69 22.54 -24.47
N SER A 5 -23.73 22.42 -25.30
CA SER A 5 -24.11 21.11 -25.86
C SER A 5 -23.00 20.64 -26.79
N LEU A 6 -22.58 19.40 -26.62
CA LEU A 6 -21.62 18.74 -27.51
C LEU A 6 -22.24 18.64 -28.91
N SER A 7 -21.44 18.78 -29.97
CA SER A 7 -21.88 18.45 -31.32
C SER A 7 -22.10 16.94 -31.46
N LEU A 8 -22.96 16.51 -32.39
CA LEU A 8 -23.21 15.08 -32.67
C LEU A 8 -21.90 14.31 -32.96
N GLU A 9 -20.95 14.97 -33.61
CA GLU A 9 -19.63 14.41 -33.89
C GLU A 9 -18.78 14.24 -32.61
N GLN A 10 -18.87 15.18 -31.66
CA GLN A 10 -18.19 15.09 -30.36
C GLN A 10 -18.83 14.02 -29.50
N GLU A 11 -20.15 13.88 -29.52
CA GLU A 11 -20.86 12.82 -28.81
C GLU A 11 -20.50 11.43 -29.36
N ALA A 12 -20.43 11.28 -30.69
CA ALA A 12 -20.03 10.03 -31.35
C ALA A 12 -18.57 9.65 -31.01
N LYS A 13 -17.64 10.61 -31.01
CA LYS A 13 -16.24 10.38 -30.60
C LYS A 13 -16.12 10.00 -29.12
N LEU A 14 -16.89 10.65 -28.26
CA LEU A 14 -16.92 10.33 -26.83
C LEU A 14 -17.50 8.93 -26.59
N ALA A 15 -18.58 8.57 -27.26
CA ALA A 15 -19.19 7.23 -27.19
C ALA A 15 -18.22 6.14 -27.69
N ALA A 16 -17.50 6.38 -28.80
CA ALA A 16 -16.50 5.46 -29.31
C ALA A 16 -15.32 5.28 -28.35
N ALA A 17 -14.81 6.38 -27.75
CA ALA A 17 -13.75 6.33 -26.75
C ALA A 17 -14.18 5.54 -25.50
N THR A 18 -15.43 5.74 -25.07
CA THR A 18 -16.00 4.99 -23.92
C THR A 18 -16.13 3.49 -24.23
N ALA A 19 -16.55 3.12 -25.44
CA ALA A 19 -16.65 1.72 -25.85
C ALA A 19 -15.27 1.03 -25.94
N GLU A 20 -14.26 1.75 -26.42
CA GLU A 20 -12.88 1.25 -26.45
C GLU A 20 -12.34 1.04 -25.05
N GLU A 21 -12.56 1.99 -24.15
CA GLU A 21 -12.14 1.89 -22.76
C GLU A 21 -12.80 0.71 -22.04
N GLN A 22 -14.12 0.52 -22.23
CA GLN A 22 -14.85 -0.63 -21.70
C GLN A 22 -14.31 -1.96 -22.24
N ALA A 23 -13.97 -2.04 -23.54
CA ALA A 23 -13.39 -3.24 -24.12
C ALA A 23 -12.00 -3.54 -23.52
N ARG A 24 -11.18 -2.51 -23.24
CA ARG A 24 -9.88 -2.67 -22.59
C ARG A 24 -10.02 -3.09 -21.13
N GLU A 25 -11.00 -2.56 -20.40
CA GLU A 25 -11.29 -2.98 -19.03
C GLU A 25 -11.74 -4.43 -18.99
N ALA A 26 -12.66 -4.84 -19.87
CA ALA A 26 -13.09 -6.25 -19.94
C ALA A 26 -11.94 -7.19 -20.29
N ALA A 27 -11.03 -6.79 -21.19
CA ALA A 27 -9.85 -7.57 -21.51
C ALA A 27 -8.88 -7.67 -20.31
N PHE A 28 -8.74 -6.60 -19.53
CA PHE A 28 -7.94 -6.59 -18.31
C PHE A 28 -8.54 -7.51 -17.24
N GLU A 29 -9.85 -7.46 -17.01
CA GLU A 29 -10.55 -8.34 -16.08
C GLU A 29 -10.39 -9.82 -16.48
N ALA A 30 -10.54 -10.14 -17.78
CA ALA A 30 -10.34 -11.48 -18.28
C ALA A 30 -8.91 -12.02 -18.01
N ARG A 31 -7.88 -11.16 -18.06
CA ARG A 31 -6.51 -11.55 -17.68
C ARG A 31 -6.40 -11.86 -16.19
N ILE A 32 -7.03 -11.03 -15.33
CA ILE A 32 -7.07 -11.28 -13.88
C ILE A 32 -7.77 -12.62 -13.58
N ASP A 33 -8.93 -12.87 -14.21
CA ASP A 33 -9.70 -14.11 -14.01
C ASP A 33 -8.93 -15.35 -14.50
N ALA A 34 -8.11 -15.20 -15.55
CA ALA A 34 -7.23 -16.26 -16.05
C ALA A 34 -6.02 -16.50 -15.13
N GLY A 35 -5.77 -15.64 -14.16
CA GLY A 35 -4.58 -15.69 -13.30
C GLY A 35 -3.30 -15.21 -13.96
N ASP A 36 -3.41 -14.41 -15.00
CA ASP A 36 -2.24 -13.82 -15.68
C ASP A 36 -1.55 -12.81 -14.77
N TYR A 37 -0.21 -12.79 -14.82
CA TYR A 37 0.57 -11.76 -14.15
C TYR A 37 0.37 -10.41 -14.84
N ILE A 38 0.13 -9.38 -14.02
CA ILE A 38 0.02 -7.98 -14.47
C ILE A 38 1.30 -7.25 -14.06
N GLU A 39 2.03 -6.78 -15.06
CA GLU A 39 3.27 -6.02 -14.86
C GLU A 39 2.96 -4.53 -14.65
N PRO A 40 3.80 -3.78 -13.90
CA PRO A 40 3.59 -2.35 -13.66
C PRO A 40 3.45 -1.50 -14.94
N LYS A 41 4.12 -1.91 -16.02
CA LYS A 41 4.08 -1.27 -17.34
C LYS A 41 2.84 -1.62 -18.16
N ASP A 42 2.13 -2.68 -17.79
CA ASP A 42 0.92 -3.08 -18.51
C ASP A 42 -0.17 -2.02 -18.36
N TRP A 43 -1.02 -1.95 -19.37
CA TRP A 43 -2.21 -1.12 -19.23
C TRP A 43 -3.10 -1.72 -18.13
N MET A 44 -3.58 -0.85 -17.26
CA MET A 44 -4.58 -1.17 -16.24
C MET A 44 -5.53 0.00 -16.06
N PRO A 45 -6.80 -0.24 -15.68
CA PRO A 45 -7.76 0.82 -15.41
C PRO A 45 -7.21 1.81 -14.37
N ALA A 46 -7.49 3.10 -14.55
CA ALA A 46 -6.98 4.15 -13.67
C ALA A 46 -7.40 3.95 -12.20
N HIS A 47 -8.63 3.47 -11.98
CA HIS A 47 -9.13 3.17 -10.63
C HIS A 47 -8.39 1.99 -9.99
N TYR A 48 -8.03 0.96 -10.79
CA TYR A 48 -7.24 -0.18 -10.32
C TYR A 48 -5.84 0.26 -9.91
N ARG A 49 -5.12 0.98 -10.79
CA ARG A 49 -3.79 1.54 -10.51
C ARG A 49 -3.80 2.41 -9.26
N LYS A 50 -4.76 3.32 -9.13
CA LYS A 50 -4.92 4.19 -7.96
C LYS A 50 -5.14 3.39 -6.67
N THR A 51 -5.95 2.34 -6.73
CA THR A 51 -6.23 1.48 -5.58
C THR A 51 -4.99 0.70 -5.17
N LEU A 52 -4.26 0.14 -6.13
CA LEU A 52 -3.02 -0.61 -5.91
C LEU A 52 -1.93 0.28 -5.27
N VAL A 53 -1.68 1.47 -5.85
CA VAL A 53 -0.75 2.45 -5.26
C VAL A 53 -1.15 2.80 -3.84
N ARG A 54 -2.44 3.06 -3.59
CA ARG A 54 -2.95 3.38 -2.24
C ARG A 54 -2.71 2.26 -1.25
N GLN A 55 -2.97 1.01 -1.62
CA GLN A 55 -2.77 -0.16 -0.76
C GLN A 55 -1.29 -0.37 -0.44
N ILE A 56 -0.44 -0.35 -1.45
CA ILE A 56 1.01 -0.52 -1.28
C ILE A 56 1.59 0.61 -0.43
N SER A 57 1.24 1.88 -0.73
CA SER A 57 1.73 3.03 0.04
C SER A 57 1.27 2.99 1.49
N GLN A 58 0.00 2.64 1.75
CA GLN A 58 -0.52 2.54 3.12
C GLN A 58 0.21 1.43 3.90
N HIS A 59 0.53 0.31 3.26
CA HIS A 59 1.32 -0.75 3.87
C HIS A 59 2.74 -0.26 4.15
N ALA A 60 3.42 0.32 3.16
CA ALA A 60 4.77 0.89 3.33
C ALA A 60 4.84 1.88 4.51
N HIS A 61 3.84 2.78 4.61
CA HIS A 61 3.74 3.71 5.74
C HIS A 61 3.55 2.99 7.07
N SER A 62 2.77 1.90 7.09
CA SER A 62 2.54 1.10 8.29
C SER A 62 3.83 0.43 8.78
N GLU A 63 4.63 -0.12 7.88
CA GLU A 63 5.94 -0.70 8.21
C GLU A 63 6.88 0.35 8.83
N ILE A 64 7.01 1.50 8.18
CA ILE A 64 7.90 2.58 8.66
C ILE A 64 7.43 3.16 10.00
N VAL A 65 6.12 3.42 10.16
CA VAL A 65 5.58 3.96 11.42
C VAL A 65 5.61 2.89 12.52
N GLY A 66 5.37 1.63 12.18
CA GLY A 66 5.40 0.49 13.11
C GLY A 66 6.78 0.26 13.75
N MET A 67 7.86 0.65 13.09
CA MET A 67 9.20 0.62 13.68
C MET A 67 9.31 1.44 14.97
N LEU A 68 8.53 2.51 15.14
CA LEU A 68 8.65 3.43 16.28
C LEU A 68 8.26 2.77 17.62
N PRO A 69 7.04 2.19 17.79
CA PRO A 69 6.67 1.53 19.02
C PRO A 69 7.57 0.34 19.35
N GLU A 70 7.99 -0.43 18.37
CA GLU A 70 8.92 -1.55 18.57
C GLU A 70 10.32 -1.08 18.90
N GLY A 71 10.84 -0.10 18.19
CA GLY A 71 12.16 0.49 18.41
C GLY A 71 12.33 1.07 19.82
N ASN A 72 11.27 1.70 20.35
CA ASN A 72 11.26 2.22 21.72
C ASN A 72 11.42 1.13 22.81
N TRP A 73 11.18 -0.12 22.48
CA TRP A 73 11.28 -1.24 23.38
C TRP A 73 12.61 -2.02 23.28
N ILE A 74 13.45 -1.75 22.30
CA ILE A 74 14.74 -2.47 22.14
C ILE A 74 15.57 -2.42 23.43
N SER A 75 15.72 -1.25 24.04
CA SER A 75 16.47 -1.10 25.30
C SER A 75 15.71 -1.61 26.52
N ARG A 76 14.38 -1.66 26.48
CA ARG A 76 13.47 -2.02 27.58
C ARG A 76 13.07 -3.49 27.60
N ALA A 77 13.30 -4.23 26.53
CA ALA A 77 12.98 -5.66 26.44
C ALA A 77 13.64 -6.45 27.58
N PRO A 78 12.97 -7.48 28.14
CA PRO A 78 13.33 -8.07 29.45
C PRO A 78 14.64 -8.87 29.47
N THR A 79 15.15 -9.30 28.31
CA THR A 79 16.42 -10.06 28.21
C THR A 79 17.21 -9.61 27.00
N LEU A 80 18.55 -9.83 27.06
CA LEU A 80 19.43 -9.53 25.92
C LEU A 80 19.00 -10.26 24.64
N LYS A 81 18.56 -11.51 24.76
CA LYS A 81 18.02 -12.27 23.61
C LYS A 81 16.80 -11.56 22.98
N ARG A 82 15.87 -11.08 23.81
CA ARG A 82 14.68 -10.37 23.32
C ARG A 82 15.01 -8.99 22.73
N LYS A 83 16.01 -8.30 23.28
CA LYS A 83 16.54 -7.06 22.69
C LYS A 83 17.08 -7.29 21.28
N ALA A 84 17.90 -8.34 21.11
CA ALA A 84 18.48 -8.69 19.81
C ALA A 84 17.40 -9.08 18.78
N ILE A 85 16.41 -9.88 19.18
CA ILE A 85 15.28 -10.26 18.31
C ILE A 85 14.50 -9.02 17.89
N LEU A 86 14.18 -8.11 18.82
CA LEU A 86 13.42 -6.91 18.52
C LEU A 86 14.20 -5.95 17.61
N LEU A 87 15.52 -5.83 17.81
CA LEU A 87 16.36 -5.05 16.90
C LEU A 87 16.33 -5.61 15.48
N ALA A 88 16.44 -6.93 15.32
CA ALA A 88 16.35 -7.57 14.01
C ALA A 88 14.98 -7.33 13.37
N LYS A 89 13.88 -7.46 14.13
CA LYS A 89 12.54 -7.20 13.65
C LYS A 89 12.37 -5.75 13.16
N VAL A 90 12.81 -4.77 13.91
CA VAL A 90 12.72 -3.35 13.52
C VAL A 90 13.49 -3.07 12.23
N GLN A 91 14.63 -3.72 12.02
CA GLN A 91 15.38 -3.61 10.76
C GLN A 91 14.63 -4.25 9.59
N ASP A 92 13.95 -5.37 9.84
CA ASP A 92 13.15 -6.08 8.85
C ASP A 92 11.94 -5.24 8.40
N GLU A 93 11.20 -4.64 9.35
CA GLU A 93 10.10 -3.70 9.04
C GLU A 93 10.57 -2.51 8.19
N GLY A 94 11.75 -1.96 8.50
CA GLY A 94 12.38 -0.93 7.67
C GLY A 94 12.65 -1.41 6.24
N GLY A 95 13.13 -2.64 6.09
CA GLY A 95 13.35 -3.29 4.80
C GLY A 95 12.04 -3.47 4.02
N HIS A 96 10.99 -3.98 4.66
CA HIS A 96 9.66 -4.14 4.07
C HIS A 96 9.11 -2.80 3.56
N GLY A 97 9.17 -1.76 4.38
CA GLY A 97 8.73 -0.42 3.99
C GLY A 97 9.45 0.10 2.74
N LEU A 98 10.77 -0.08 2.66
CA LEU A 98 11.58 0.32 1.51
C LEU A 98 11.21 -0.46 0.24
N TYR A 99 10.97 -1.78 0.35
CA TYR A 99 10.51 -2.60 -0.77
C TYR A 99 9.15 -2.15 -1.30
N LEU A 100 8.20 -1.88 -0.40
CA LEU A 100 6.86 -1.43 -0.77
C LEU A 100 6.88 -0.06 -1.42
N TYR A 101 7.71 0.88 -0.94
CA TYR A 101 7.91 2.15 -1.63
C TYR A 101 8.46 1.95 -3.05
N ALA A 102 9.46 1.09 -3.21
CA ALA A 102 10.01 0.80 -4.53
C ALA A 102 8.96 0.18 -5.47
N ALA A 103 8.09 -0.69 -4.95
CA ALA A 103 6.97 -1.23 -5.72
C ALA A 103 5.99 -0.14 -6.17
N ALA A 104 5.62 0.81 -5.28
CA ALA A 104 4.76 1.94 -5.63
C ALA A 104 5.42 2.88 -6.66
N GLU A 105 6.75 3.05 -6.61
CA GLU A 105 7.50 3.83 -7.60
C GLU A 105 7.37 3.25 -9.02
N THR A 106 7.32 1.93 -9.16
CA THR A 106 7.08 1.28 -10.47
C THR A 106 5.69 1.57 -11.05
N LEU A 107 4.75 1.98 -10.19
CA LEU A 107 3.39 2.36 -10.57
C LEU A 107 3.22 3.87 -10.81
N GLY A 108 4.31 4.64 -10.69
CA GLY A 108 4.36 6.06 -11.03
C GLY A 108 4.20 7.03 -9.87
N THR A 109 4.29 6.58 -8.61
CA THR A 109 4.25 7.45 -7.42
C THR A 109 5.61 7.42 -6.74
N SER A 110 6.33 8.54 -6.70
CA SER A 110 7.68 8.57 -6.12
C SER A 110 7.65 8.42 -4.59
N ARG A 111 8.74 7.88 -4.06
CA ARG A 111 8.94 7.75 -2.61
C ARG A 111 8.82 9.09 -1.90
N ASP A 112 9.41 10.14 -2.45
CA ASP A 112 9.36 11.48 -1.86
C ASP A 112 7.92 11.99 -1.75
N GLN A 113 7.10 11.81 -2.80
CA GLN A 113 5.68 12.16 -2.77
C GLN A 113 4.91 11.39 -1.68
N MET A 114 5.22 10.12 -1.48
CA MET A 114 4.59 9.29 -0.45
C MET A 114 5.02 9.71 0.95
N LEU A 115 6.31 9.99 1.17
CA LEU A 115 6.83 10.46 2.45
C LEU A 115 6.34 11.88 2.78
N ASP A 116 6.30 12.78 1.82
CA ASP A 116 5.73 14.12 2.00
C ASP A 116 4.25 14.06 2.38
N ALA A 117 3.49 13.14 1.79
CA ALA A 117 2.09 12.92 2.16
C ALA A 117 1.96 12.37 3.59
N LEU A 118 2.85 11.45 4.00
CA LEU A 118 2.89 10.90 5.36
C LEU A 118 3.22 11.98 6.39
N HIS A 119 4.30 12.74 6.17
CA HIS A 119 4.74 13.82 7.07
C HIS A 119 3.72 14.95 7.18
N ALA A 120 2.99 15.23 6.12
CA ALA A 120 1.92 16.22 6.11
C ALA A 120 0.59 15.69 6.70
N GLY A 121 0.54 14.46 7.21
CA GLY A 121 -0.67 13.86 7.78
C GLY A 121 -1.78 13.55 6.76
N ARG A 122 -1.45 13.53 5.47
CA ARG A 122 -2.40 13.22 4.39
C ARG A 122 -2.42 11.74 4.00
N ALA A 123 -1.40 10.99 4.39
CA ALA A 123 -1.33 9.55 4.14
C ALA A 123 -1.91 8.75 5.31
N LYS A 124 -2.37 7.54 5.00
CA LYS A 124 -2.89 6.61 6.00
C LYS A 124 -1.86 5.52 6.28
N TYR A 125 -1.86 5.05 7.51
CA TYR A 125 -1.15 3.86 7.98
C TYR A 125 -2.03 3.13 9.01
N SER A 126 -1.60 2.00 9.54
CA SER A 126 -2.35 1.25 10.55
C SER A 126 -2.53 2.09 11.81
N SER A 127 -3.79 2.38 12.17
CA SER A 127 -4.13 3.25 13.30
C SER A 127 -3.68 2.70 14.66
N ILE A 128 -3.38 1.41 14.76
CA ILE A 128 -2.88 0.79 15.99
C ILE A 128 -1.58 1.45 16.47
N PHE A 129 -0.74 1.93 15.54
CA PHE A 129 0.52 2.60 15.87
C PHE A 129 0.36 4.00 16.50
N ASN A 130 -0.86 4.53 16.56
CA ASN A 130 -1.19 5.75 17.31
C ASN A 130 -1.37 5.50 18.81
N TYR A 131 -1.45 4.25 19.23
CA TYR A 131 -1.62 3.88 20.64
C TYR A 131 -0.28 3.52 21.27
N PRO A 132 -0.02 3.98 22.51
CA PRO A 132 1.24 3.70 23.17
C PRO A 132 1.32 2.21 23.57
N THR A 133 2.51 1.62 23.39
CA THR A 133 2.86 0.33 23.98
C THR A 133 3.36 0.54 25.40
N VAL A 134 2.52 0.29 26.38
CA VAL A 134 2.81 0.58 27.79
C VAL A 134 3.61 -0.57 28.45
N THR A 135 3.29 -1.80 28.06
CA THR A 135 3.90 -3.02 28.60
C THR A 135 4.61 -3.84 27.53
N TRP A 136 5.48 -4.75 27.94
CA TRP A 136 6.09 -5.72 27.02
C TRP A 136 5.05 -6.63 26.35
N ALA A 137 3.94 -6.92 27.04
CA ALA A 137 2.87 -7.70 26.47
C ALA A 137 2.19 -6.95 25.31
N ASP A 138 2.00 -5.63 25.42
CA ASP A 138 1.42 -4.82 24.33
C ASP A 138 2.27 -4.92 23.05
N VAL A 139 3.61 -4.85 23.17
CA VAL A 139 4.52 -5.03 22.04
C VAL A 139 4.33 -6.41 21.41
N GLY A 140 4.27 -7.46 22.23
CA GLY A 140 4.08 -8.83 21.73
C GLY A 140 2.73 -9.04 21.05
N VAL A 141 1.66 -8.47 21.61
CA VAL A 141 0.30 -8.59 21.03
C VAL A 141 0.20 -7.80 19.72
N ILE A 142 0.73 -6.59 19.67
CA ILE A 142 0.74 -5.78 18.44
C ILE A 142 1.49 -6.51 17.35
N GLY A 143 2.74 -6.95 17.59
CA GLY A 143 3.54 -7.69 16.63
C GLY A 143 2.80 -8.95 16.13
N TRP A 144 2.20 -9.72 17.03
CA TRP A 144 1.45 -10.92 16.62
C TRP A 144 0.21 -10.60 15.77
N LEU A 145 -0.65 -9.67 16.22
CA LEU A 145 -1.93 -9.41 15.55
C LEU A 145 -1.76 -8.60 14.27
N VAL A 146 -0.90 -7.59 14.29
CA VAL A 146 -0.71 -6.71 13.11
C VAL A 146 0.06 -7.44 12.02
N ASP A 147 1.15 -8.13 12.37
CA ASP A 147 1.91 -8.91 11.39
C ASP A 147 1.09 -10.07 10.84
N GLY A 148 0.32 -10.76 11.70
CA GLY A 148 -0.61 -11.80 11.27
C GLY A 148 -1.67 -11.26 10.30
N ALA A 149 -2.23 -10.08 10.54
CA ALA A 149 -3.17 -9.43 9.63
C ALA A 149 -2.49 -9.00 8.32
N ALA A 150 -1.25 -8.48 8.39
CA ALA A 150 -0.47 -8.12 7.21
C ALA A 150 -0.22 -9.35 6.31
N ILE A 151 0.23 -10.47 6.88
CA ILE A 151 0.42 -11.73 6.16
C ILE A 151 -0.87 -12.17 5.46
N MET A 152 -2.00 -12.18 6.18
CA MET A 152 -3.29 -12.58 5.62
C MET A 152 -3.76 -11.66 4.50
N ASN A 153 -3.41 -10.38 4.53
CA ASN A 153 -3.69 -9.44 3.46
C ASN A 153 -2.77 -9.60 2.24
N GLN A 154 -1.54 -10.09 2.44
CA GLN A 154 -0.57 -10.29 1.36
C GLN A 154 -0.82 -11.59 0.58
N VAL A 155 -1.28 -12.66 1.24
CA VAL A 155 -1.49 -13.97 0.60
C VAL A 155 -2.37 -13.89 -0.67
N PRO A 156 -3.49 -13.14 -0.71
CA PRO A 156 -4.27 -13.00 -1.93
C PRO A 156 -3.56 -12.25 -3.06
N LEU A 157 -2.61 -11.37 -2.72
CA LEU A 157 -1.85 -10.58 -3.71
C LEU A 157 -0.73 -11.40 -4.38
N CYS A 158 -0.39 -12.56 -3.83
CA CYS A 158 0.62 -13.47 -4.38
C CYS A 158 0.01 -14.55 -5.31
N ARG A 159 -1.28 -14.48 -5.57
CA ARG A 159 -2.02 -15.38 -6.46
C ARG A 159 -2.46 -14.67 -7.69
#